data_59891db0d7919866e441ed522cbeeac1
#
_entry.id   59891db0d7919866e441ed522cbeeac1
#
_cell.length_a   1.000
_cell.length_b   1.000
_cell.length_c   1.000
_cell.angle_alpha   90.00
_cell.angle_beta   90.00
_cell.angle_gamma   90.00
#
_symmetry.space_group_name_H-M   'P 1'
#
loop_
_entity.id
_entity.type
_entity.pdbx_description
1 polymer ?
#
loop_
_entity_poly.entity_id
_entity_poly.type
_entity_poly.pdbx_seq_one_letter_code
_entity_poly.pdbx_strand_id
1 'polypeptide(L)'
;MSCFDETVVRLHEGLRDYSQVRIAYEAGDLDDIFGPIRELVTPGDKVVLKPNLVKEGHLFAPNEWEQVITHPVIVECALREVLEALQGEGEVVVADAPQADADWTEIMRRTGLDAMASQLGQEYGISVTCIDLREECWIARNGVVVSARKQQGDPLGYVSIDLGSKSEFVDKLVKNYYGADYDTEETRRYHNEKNNIYVFSRSVLAADVFINLPKMKTHKLAGMTGCLKNIVGACIVKNSLPHHTLGAPSEGGDQFAEESNRSNTEGALKKIGGRLLSYKNPLISYPIAFAKKLMGKSLGMTGEVVRNGSWHGNDTIWRAVVDLNKILLYADGEGVMRDTPQRRYYAIVDGVVAGEGTGPLAPDRKETGMLFAGQNPVALDASQAWLMGFDYRCIPS
;
A
#
# COMPACT_ATOMS: atom_id res chain seq x y z
N MET A 1 -11.65 33.22 -9.85
CA MET A 1 -11.19 32.17 -8.93
C MET A 1 -12.09 30.98 -9.13
N SER A 2 -11.51 29.84 -9.53
CA SER A 2 -12.28 28.60 -9.62
C SER A 2 -12.57 28.05 -8.21
N CYS A 3 -13.57 27.19 -8.07
CA CYS A 3 -13.87 26.51 -6.79
C CYS A 3 -12.64 25.78 -6.22
N PHE A 4 -11.69 25.48 -7.07
CA PHE A 4 -10.43 24.83 -6.79
C PHE A 4 -9.43 25.78 -6.08
N ASP A 5 -9.32 27.04 -6.51
CA ASP A 5 -8.45 28.04 -5.89
C ASP A 5 -8.86 28.32 -4.44
N GLU A 6 -10.17 28.38 -4.17
CA GLU A 6 -10.70 28.52 -2.81
C GLU A 6 -10.39 27.29 -1.93
N THR A 7 -10.34 26.12 -2.54
CA THR A 7 -10.02 24.86 -1.88
C THR A 7 -8.58 24.81 -1.43
N VAL A 8 -7.65 25.15 -2.32
CA VAL A 8 -6.21 25.21 -2.03
C VAL A 8 -5.94 26.25 -0.93
N VAL A 9 -6.58 27.42 -0.99
CA VAL A 9 -6.45 28.46 0.03
C VAL A 9 -6.93 27.96 1.40
N ARG A 10 -8.08 27.29 1.47
CA ARG A 10 -8.62 26.76 2.75
C ARG A 10 -7.74 25.64 3.33
N LEU A 11 -7.14 24.80 2.50
CA LEU A 11 -6.15 23.83 2.92
C LEU A 11 -4.91 24.52 3.49
N HIS A 12 -4.46 25.58 2.86
CA HIS A 12 -3.29 26.37 3.29
C HIS A 12 -3.50 27.03 4.67
N GLU A 13 -4.72 27.47 4.97
CA GLU A 13 -5.06 28.08 6.26
C GLU A 13 -5.14 27.07 7.42
N GLY A 14 -5.44 25.80 7.14
CA GLY A 14 -5.62 24.74 8.14
C GLY A 14 -4.37 23.98 8.54
N LEU A 15 -3.31 24.01 7.74
CA LEU A 15 -2.15 23.11 7.87
C LEU A 15 -0.84 23.91 7.66
N ARG A 16 0.02 23.88 8.63
CA ARG A 16 1.20 24.78 8.73
C ARG A 16 2.30 24.58 7.69
N ASP A 17 2.23 23.60 6.77
CA ASP A 17 3.29 23.37 5.75
C ASP A 17 2.79 22.78 4.43
N TYR A 18 1.86 23.48 3.78
CA TYR A 18 1.37 23.12 2.43
C TYR A 18 2.08 23.86 1.29
N SER A 19 3.08 24.66 1.59
CA SER A 19 3.83 25.40 0.57
C SER A 19 4.48 24.52 -0.50
N GLN A 20 4.48 23.19 -0.29
CA GLN A 20 5.11 22.19 -1.14
C GLN A 20 4.12 21.23 -1.83
N VAL A 21 2.81 21.34 -1.62
CA VAL A 21 1.84 20.51 -2.35
C VAL A 21 1.51 21.18 -3.68
N ARG A 22 1.77 20.47 -4.77
CA ARG A 22 1.49 20.90 -6.14
C ARG A 22 0.32 20.08 -6.68
N ILE A 23 -0.59 20.72 -7.37
CA ILE A 23 -1.77 20.07 -7.93
C ILE A 23 -1.92 20.51 -9.38
N ALA A 24 -2.00 19.54 -10.29
CA ALA A 24 -2.21 19.76 -11.71
C ALA A 24 -3.51 19.09 -12.17
N TYR A 25 -4.23 19.74 -13.04
CA TYR A 25 -5.42 19.23 -13.71
C TYR A 25 -5.49 19.64 -15.19
N GLU A 26 -4.47 20.33 -15.66
CA GLU A 26 -4.28 20.70 -17.08
C GLU A 26 -2.90 20.26 -17.58
N ALA A 27 -2.78 19.99 -18.87
CA ALA A 27 -1.54 19.50 -19.47
C ALA A 27 -0.36 20.49 -19.32
N GLY A 28 -0.62 21.79 -19.15
CA GLY A 28 0.39 22.82 -18.96
C GLY A 28 1.11 22.77 -17.60
N ASP A 29 0.51 22.08 -16.60
CA ASP A 29 1.02 22.03 -15.24
C ASP A 29 1.93 20.79 -14.97
N LEU A 30 2.21 19.98 -15.99
CA LEU A 30 2.96 18.72 -15.81
C LEU A 30 4.41 18.94 -15.38
N ASP A 31 5.06 20.02 -15.86
CA ASP A 31 6.43 20.32 -15.43
C ASP A 31 6.49 20.71 -13.94
N ASP A 32 5.46 21.34 -13.41
CA ASP A 32 5.33 21.63 -11.98
C ASP A 32 5.19 20.34 -11.13
N ILE A 33 4.65 19.28 -11.71
CA ILE A 33 4.45 17.98 -11.06
C ILE A 33 5.69 17.11 -11.14
N PHE A 34 6.27 16.96 -12.32
CA PHE A 34 7.38 16.02 -12.57
C PHE A 34 8.75 16.69 -12.49
N GLY A 35 8.87 17.97 -12.89
CA GLY A 35 10.13 18.72 -12.93
C GLY A 35 10.94 18.74 -11.63
N PRO A 36 10.31 18.82 -10.42
CA PRO A 36 11.05 18.75 -9.16
C PRO A 36 11.87 17.48 -8.93
N ILE A 37 11.56 16.39 -9.67
CA ILE A 37 12.39 15.17 -9.64
C ILE A 37 13.81 15.46 -10.11
N ARG A 38 13.98 16.30 -11.13
CA ARG A 38 15.31 16.68 -11.67
C ARG A 38 16.20 17.41 -10.64
N GLU A 39 15.57 18.14 -9.71
CA GLU A 39 16.29 18.83 -8.63
C GLU A 39 16.62 17.88 -7.47
N LEU A 40 15.88 16.80 -7.35
CA LEU A 40 16.00 15.85 -6.25
C LEU A 40 17.02 14.75 -6.54
N VAL A 41 17.16 14.35 -7.79
CA VAL A 41 18.03 13.26 -8.25
C VAL A 41 19.37 13.82 -8.73
N THR A 42 20.47 13.13 -8.41
CA THR A 42 21.82 13.49 -8.85
C THR A 42 22.52 12.29 -9.49
N PRO A 43 23.47 12.51 -10.43
CA PRO A 43 24.25 11.42 -11.03
C PRO A 43 24.86 10.50 -9.96
N GLY A 44 24.76 9.20 -10.18
CA GLY A 44 25.24 8.17 -9.26
C GLY A 44 24.19 7.65 -8.26
N ASP A 45 23.03 8.31 -8.14
CA ASP A 45 22.00 7.89 -7.21
C ASP A 45 21.38 6.53 -7.56
N LYS A 46 20.97 5.83 -6.52
CA LYS A 46 20.03 4.69 -6.58
C LYS A 46 18.62 5.20 -6.35
N VAL A 47 17.78 5.08 -7.36
CA VAL A 47 16.42 5.60 -7.32
C VAL A 47 15.41 4.46 -7.32
N VAL A 48 14.47 4.49 -6.38
CA VAL A 48 13.32 3.59 -6.38
C VAL A 48 12.06 4.36 -6.75
N LEU A 49 11.39 3.94 -7.83
CA LEU A 49 10.01 4.33 -8.15
C LEU A 49 9.07 3.28 -7.59
N LYS A 50 8.14 3.69 -6.74
CA LYS A 50 7.17 2.79 -6.15
C LYS A 50 5.74 3.12 -6.57
N PRO A 51 5.24 2.54 -7.67
CA PRO A 51 3.82 2.62 -8.03
C PRO A 51 2.94 1.83 -7.04
N ASN A 52 1.64 2.02 -7.12
CA ASN A 52 0.65 1.16 -6.49
C ASN A 52 0.21 0.08 -7.50
N LEU A 53 0.72 -1.12 -7.38
CA LEU A 53 0.41 -2.26 -8.27
C LEU A 53 -0.35 -3.37 -7.54
N VAL A 54 -1.27 -3.00 -6.67
CA VAL A 54 -1.92 -3.88 -5.69
C VAL A 54 -2.52 -5.16 -6.26
N LYS A 55 -3.12 -5.12 -7.46
CA LYS A 55 -3.78 -6.25 -8.13
C LYS A 55 -3.83 -6.00 -9.64
N GLU A 56 -3.88 -7.05 -10.45
CA GLU A 56 -3.93 -6.97 -11.92
C GLU A 56 -5.18 -6.29 -12.50
N GLY A 57 -6.23 -6.05 -11.67
CA GLY A 57 -7.44 -5.36 -12.09
C GLY A 57 -8.52 -5.39 -11.02
N HIS A 58 -9.67 -4.85 -11.36
CA HIS A 58 -10.84 -4.78 -10.49
C HIS A 58 -11.37 -6.17 -10.16
N LEU A 59 -11.71 -6.42 -8.88
CA LEU A 59 -12.07 -7.74 -8.36
C LEU A 59 -13.30 -8.37 -9.07
N PHE A 60 -14.27 -7.56 -9.48
CA PHE A 60 -15.52 -8.02 -10.12
C PHE A 60 -15.60 -7.68 -11.61
N ALA A 61 -14.74 -6.81 -12.11
CA ALA A 61 -14.62 -6.42 -13.50
C ALA A 61 -13.14 -6.49 -13.95
N PRO A 62 -12.57 -7.70 -14.16
CA PRO A 62 -11.12 -7.89 -14.31
C PRO A 62 -10.47 -7.14 -15.47
N ASN A 63 -11.25 -6.68 -16.44
CA ASN A 63 -10.75 -5.85 -17.55
C ASN A 63 -10.59 -4.37 -17.18
N GLU A 64 -11.19 -3.93 -16.07
CA GLU A 64 -11.02 -2.60 -15.53
C GLU A 64 -9.85 -2.59 -14.56
N TRP A 65 -8.91 -1.66 -14.72
CA TRP A 65 -7.71 -1.64 -13.89
C TRP A 65 -7.20 -0.22 -13.57
N GLU A 66 -7.53 0.77 -14.37
CA GLU A 66 -7.00 2.13 -14.24
C GLU A 66 -7.33 2.79 -12.90
N GLN A 67 -8.51 2.51 -12.33
CA GLN A 67 -8.89 2.96 -11.00
C GLN A 67 -8.27 2.12 -9.86
N VAL A 68 -7.62 1.00 -10.19
CA VAL A 68 -7.08 0.05 -9.20
C VAL A 68 -5.59 0.25 -8.96
N ILE A 69 -4.81 0.49 -10.02
CA ILE A 69 -3.35 0.62 -9.98
C ILE A 69 -2.88 1.93 -10.59
N THR A 70 -1.66 2.33 -10.28
CA THR A 70 -1.02 3.51 -10.88
C THR A 70 -0.90 3.32 -12.39
N HIS A 71 -1.31 4.33 -13.15
CA HIS A 71 -1.27 4.30 -14.61
C HIS A 71 0.20 4.32 -15.11
N PRO A 72 0.59 3.48 -16.09
CA PRO A 72 1.97 3.37 -16.55
C PRO A 72 2.54 4.69 -17.10
N VAL A 73 1.72 5.56 -17.68
CA VAL A 73 2.16 6.89 -18.15
C VAL A 73 2.70 7.74 -16.99
N ILE A 74 2.12 7.65 -15.79
CA ILE A 74 2.64 8.39 -14.62
C ILE A 74 4.02 7.86 -14.22
N VAL A 75 4.20 6.53 -14.29
CA VAL A 75 5.50 5.91 -14.03
C VAL A 75 6.51 6.30 -15.10
N GLU A 76 6.11 6.34 -16.39
CA GLU A 76 6.95 6.74 -17.51
C GLU A 76 7.43 8.19 -17.36
N CYS A 77 6.52 9.13 -17.10
CA CYS A 77 6.88 10.54 -16.93
C CYS A 77 7.88 10.71 -15.76
N ALA A 78 7.60 10.10 -14.60
CA ALA A 78 8.53 10.17 -13.48
C ALA A 78 9.89 9.51 -13.79
N LEU A 79 9.89 8.38 -14.51
CA LEU A 79 11.10 7.67 -14.89
C LEU A 79 11.97 8.48 -15.86
N ARG A 80 11.38 9.17 -16.84
CA ARG A 80 12.10 10.06 -17.77
C ARG A 80 12.84 11.16 -17.02
N GLU A 81 12.17 11.84 -16.08
CA GLU A 81 12.80 12.88 -15.26
C GLU A 81 13.97 12.36 -14.43
N VAL A 82 13.81 11.16 -13.84
CA VAL A 82 14.87 10.48 -13.10
C VAL A 82 16.05 10.17 -14.02
N LEU A 83 15.82 9.59 -15.18
CA LEU A 83 16.87 9.19 -16.13
C LEU A 83 17.63 10.40 -16.69
N GLU A 84 16.92 11.50 -16.98
CA GLU A 84 17.57 12.76 -17.38
C GLU A 84 18.48 13.29 -16.29
N ALA A 85 18.03 13.30 -15.03
CA ALA A 85 18.81 13.79 -13.89
C ALA A 85 20.04 12.92 -13.59
N LEU A 86 19.96 11.62 -13.79
CA LEU A 86 21.06 10.68 -13.58
C LEU A 86 22.20 10.81 -14.63
N GLN A 87 21.96 11.39 -15.79
CA GLN A 87 22.98 11.68 -16.82
C GLN A 87 23.85 10.47 -17.21
N GLY A 88 23.28 9.27 -17.22
CA GLY A 88 23.98 8.03 -17.53
C GLY A 88 24.66 7.34 -16.34
N GLU A 89 24.61 7.90 -15.15
CA GLU A 89 25.23 7.35 -13.93
C GLU A 89 24.19 7.06 -12.86
N GLY A 90 24.10 5.80 -12.41
CA GLY A 90 23.18 5.37 -11.35
C GLY A 90 22.37 4.13 -11.71
N GLU A 91 21.39 3.81 -10.91
CA GLU A 91 20.46 2.69 -11.14
C GLU A 91 19.04 3.05 -10.75
N VAL A 92 18.07 2.48 -11.44
CA VAL A 92 16.66 2.71 -11.16
C VAL A 92 15.93 1.39 -10.98
N VAL A 93 15.11 1.32 -9.93
CA VAL A 93 14.25 0.17 -9.65
C VAL A 93 12.79 0.63 -9.59
N VAL A 94 11.94 0.02 -10.41
CA VAL A 94 10.47 0.14 -10.29
C VAL A 94 9.99 -1.07 -9.50
N ALA A 95 9.47 -0.86 -8.29
CA ALA A 95 9.20 -1.96 -7.37
C ALA A 95 7.88 -1.84 -6.62
N ASP A 96 7.22 -2.96 -6.41
CA ASP A 96 6.09 -3.11 -5.48
C ASP A 96 6.05 -4.53 -4.92
N ALA A 97 5.46 -4.71 -3.74
CA ALA A 97 4.97 -5.98 -3.25
C ALA A 97 3.43 -5.97 -3.31
N PRO A 98 2.83 -6.40 -4.41
CA PRO A 98 1.39 -6.46 -4.58
C PRO A 98 0.67 -7.28 -3.50
N GLN A 99 -0.66 -7.37 -3.59
CA GLN A 99 -1.42 -8.32 -2.78
C GLN A 99 -0.87 -9.74 -2.98
N ALA A 100 -0.87 -10.54 -1.92
CA ALA A 100 -0.20 -11.83 -1.91
C ALA A 100 -0.65 -12.78 -3.06
N ASP A 101 -1.89 -12.67 -3.55
CA ASP A 101 -2.46 -13.45 -4.66
C ASP A 101 -2.54 -12.68 -5.99
N ALA A 102 -1.88 -11.53 -6.12
CA ALA A 102 -1.85 -10.79 -7.38
C ALA A 102 -0.92 -11.46 -8.40
N ASP A 103 -1.29 -11.42 -9.67
CA ASP A 103 -0.48 -11.93 -10.78
C ASP A 103 0.42 -10.82 -11.33
N TRP A 104 1.70 -10.84 -10.94
CA TRP A 104 2.70 -9.88 -11.40
C TRP A 104 2.90 -9.91 -12.91
N THR A 105 2.90 -11.10 -13.51
CA THR A 105 3.07 -11.24 -14.96
C THR A 105 1.91 -10.56 -15.71
N GLU A 106 0.70 -10.72 -15.21
CA GLU A 106 -0.47 -10.07 -15.81
C GLU A 106 -0.44 -8.55 -15.58
N ILE A 107 0.04 -8.06 -14.42
CA ILE A 107 0.25 -6.62 -14.18
C ILE A 107 1.24 -6.08 -15.22
N MET A 108 2.40 -6.68 -15.40
CA MET A 108 3.41 -6.25 -16.38
C MET A 108 2.88 -6.30 -17.81
N ARG A 109 2.21 -7.38 -18.19
CA ARG A 109 1.58 -7.51 -19.51
C ARG A 109 0.54 -6.43 -19.78
N ARG A 110 -0.25 -6.08 -18.79
CA ARG A 110 -1.34 -5.09 -18.90
C ARG A 110 -0.84 -3.66 -18.96
N THR A 111 0.14 -3.35 -18.16
CA THR A 111 0.73 -2.01 -18.05
C THR A 111 1.86 -1.76 -19.04
N GLY A 112 2.54 -2.79 -19.54
CA GLY A 112 3.74 -2.66 -20.36
C GLY A 112 4.95 -2.09 -19.63
N LEU A 113 4.91 -2.02 -18.27
CA LEU A 113 5.93 -1.34 -17.46
C LEU A 113 7.33 -1.93 -17.64
N ASP A 114 7.46 -3.25 -17.73
CA ASP A 114 8.76 -3.91 -17.91
C ASP A 114 9.40 -3.60 -19.26
N ALA A 115 8.61 -3.62 -20.34
CA ALA A 115 9.08 -3.27 -21.68
C ALA A 115 9.46 -1.79 -21.77
N MET A 116 8.63 -0.90 -21.23
CA MET A 116 8.88 0.54 -21.18
C MET A 116 10.13 0.86 -20.36
N ALA A 117 10.28 0.28 -19.17
CA ALA A 117 11.44 0.46 -18.31
C ALA A 117 12.73 0.00 -18.99
N SER A 118 12.70 -1.18 -19.64
CA SER A 118 13.84 -1.70 -20.42
C SER A 118 14.20 -0.79 -21.59
N GLN A 119 13.21 -0.30 -22.35
CA GLN A 119 13.44 0.60 -23.48
C GLN A 119 14.07 1.92 -23.02
N LEU A 120 13.52 2.55 -22.00
CA LEU A 120 14.06 3.80 -21.46
C LEU A 120 15.45 3.61 -20.86
N GLY A 121 15.68 2.51 -20.14
CA GLY A 121 17.01 2.17 -19.65
C GLY A 121 18.06 2.08 -20.74
N GLN A 122 17.73 1.48 -21.89
CA GLN A 122 18.61 1.43 -23.07
C GLN A 122 18.82 2.81 -23.70
N GLU A 123 17.76 3.61 -23.82
CA GLU A 123 17.81 4.96 -24.39
C GLU A 123 18.75 5.87 -23.62
N TYR A 124 18.72 5.80 -22.28
CA TYR A 124 19.53 6.65 -21.39
C TYR A 124 20.84 5.99 -20.90
N GLY A 125 21.09 4.74 -21.26
CA GLY A 125 22.30 4.01 -20.84
C GLY A 125 22.33 3.65 -19.34
N ILE A 126 21.17 3.53 -18.69
CA ILE A 126 21.03 3.27 -17.25
C ILE A 126 20.30 1.95 -17.05
N SER A 127 20.71 1.19 -16.02
CA SER A 127 19.96 -0.01 -15.63
C SER A 127 18.64 0.36 -14.98
N VAL A 128 17.52 -0.06 -15.62
CA VAL A 128 16.16 0.06 -15.07
C VAL A 128 15.54 -1.30 -14.94
N THR A 129 15.11 -1.69 -13.74
CA THR A 129 14.53 -3.02 -13.49
C THR A 129 13.16 -2.90 -12.81
N CYS A 130 12.22 -3.78 -13.23
CA CYS A 130 10.92 -3.93 -12.55
C CYS A 130 10.98 -5.15 -11.62
N ILE A 131 10.67 -4.97 -10.33
CA ILE A 131 10.83 -6.01 -9.31
C ILE A 131 9.52 -6.27 -8.57
N ASP A 132 9.08 -7.54 -8.57
CA ASP A 132 8.11 -8.04 -7.59
C ASP A 132 8.86 -8.35 -6.30
N LEU A 133 8.67 -7.52 -5.30
CA LEU A 133 9.39 -7.64 -4.03
C LEU A 133 8.96 -8.82 -3.16
N ARG A 134 7.87 -9.54 -3.50
CA ARG A 134 7.37 -10.66 -2.70
C ARG A 134 8.25 -11.89 -2.82
N GLU A 135 8.52 -12.58 -1.70
CA GLU A 135 9.19 -13.90 -1.71
C GLU A 135 8.25 -15.04 -2.14
N GLU A 136 6.94 -14.84 -1.99
CA GLU A 136 5.95 -15.84 -2.38
C GLU A 136 4.70 -15.19 -2.98
N CYS A 137 4.09 -15.87 -3.92
CA CYS A 137 2.79 -15.56 -4.47
C CYS A 137 1.79 -16.63 -4.04
N TRP A 138 0.63 -16.22 -3.53
CA TRP A 138 -0.42 -17.13 -3.08
C TRP A 138 -1.37 -17.48 -4.22
N ILE A 139 -1.79 -18.73 -4.25
CA ILE A 139 -2.82 -19.19 -5.17
C ILE A 139 -4.11 -19.30 -4.39
N ALA A 140 -5.08 -18.44 -4.70
CA ALA A 140 -6.38 -18.41 -4.06
C ALA A 140 -7.47 -19.07 -4.94
N ARG A 141 -8.42 -19.77 -4.31
CA ARG A 141 -9.63 -20.31 -4.93
C ARG A 141 -10.83 -20.01 -4.04
N ASN A 142 -11.86 -19.38 -4.61
CA ASN A 142 -13.07 -18.97 -3.88
C ASN A 142 -12.75 -18.14 -2.61
N GLY A 143 -11.72 -17.28 -2.67
CA GLY A 143 -11.28 -16.48 -1.53
C GLY A 143 -10.66 -17.28 -0.38
N VAL A 144 -10.06 -18.43 -0.69
CA VAL A 144 -9.26 -19.25 0.23
C VAL A 144 -7.90 -19.51 -0.40
N VAL A 145 -6.82 -19.27 0.34
CA VAL A 145 -5.46 -19.59 -0.09
C VAL A 145 -5.29 -21.11 -0.08
N VAL A 146 -5.01 -21.69 -1.24
CA VAL A 146 -4.87 -23.16 -1.39
C VAL A 146 -3.42 -23.60 -1.49
N SER A 147 -2.52 -22.74 -1.95
CA SER A 147 -1.08 -23.00 -1.99
C SER A 147 -0.31 -21.68 -2.12
N ALA A 148 1.00 -21.74 -1.95
CA ALA A 148 1.92 -20.64 -2.19
C ALA A 148 3.06 -21.12 -3.11
N ARG A 149 3.55 -20.21 -3.96
CA ARG A 149 4.69 -20.44 -4.86
C ARG A 149 5.80 -19.45 -4.50
N LYS A 150 7.02 -19.95 -4.27
CA LYS A 150 8.19 -19.08 -4.08
C LYS A 150 8.51 -18.32 -5.36
N GLN A 151 9.02 -17.11 -5.20
CA GLN A 151 9.47 -16.21 -6.26
C GLN A 151 10.89 -15.74 -5.97
N GLN A 152 11.48 -15.01 -6.92
CA GLN A 152 12.81 -14.44 -6.76
C GLN A 152 12.85 -13.40 -5.62
N GLY A 153 11.82 -12.55 -5.53
CA GLY A 153 11.75 -11.49 -4.54
C GLY A 153 12.76 -10.37 -4.76
N ASP A 154 13.05 -9.64 -3.69
CA ASP A 154 14.04 -8.58 -3.69
C ASP A 154 15.46 -9.13 -3.88
N PRO A 155 16.22 -8.72 -4.92
CA PRO A 155 17.57 -9.22 -5.17
C PRO A 155 18.57 -8.85 -4.07
N LEU A 156 18.35 -7.78 -3.30
CA LEU A 156 19.17 -7.42 -2.14
C LEU A 156 18.68 -8.09 -0.85
N GLY A 157 17.56 -8.82 -0.91
CA GLY A 157 16.95 -9.48 0.24
C GLY A 157 16.17 -8.54 1.12
N TYR A 158 16.00 -8.94 2.38
CA TYR A 158 15.10 -8.29 3.33
C TYR A 158 15.77 -8.04 4.65
N VAL A 159 15.25 -7.05 5.39
CA VAL A 159 15.69 -6.74 6.74
C VAL A 159 14.51 -6.66 7.69
N SER A 160 14.68 -7.25 8.87
CA SER A 160 13.70 -7.17 9.96
C SER A 160 14.04 -5.98 10.84
N ILE A 161 13.09 -5.08 11.03
CA ILE A 161 13.27 -3.84 11.79
C ILE A 161 12.28 -3.84 12.94
N ASP A 162 12.80 -3.81 14.17
CA ASP A 162 12.01 -3.65 15.38
C ASP A 162 11.97 -2.18 15.79
N LEU A 163 10.79 -1.59 15.74
CA LEU A 163 10.59 -0.21 16.17
C LEU A 163 10.54 -0.06 17.71
N GLY A 164 10.33 -1.16 18.43
CA GLY A 164 10.26 -1.14 19.89
C GLY A 164 9.33 -0.06 20.41
N SER A 165 9.86 0.87 21.23
CA SER A 165 9.09 1.98 21.81
C SER A 165 8.76 3.10 20.82
N LYS A 166 9.30 3.10 19.60
CA LYS A 166 8.99 4.09 18.55
C LYS A 166 7.75 3.69 17.72
N SER A 167 7.20 2.49 17.91
CA SER A 167 6.02 1.99 17.20
C SER A 167 4.74 2.62 17.74
N GLU A 168 3.78 2.85 16.83
CA GLU A 168 2.41 3.27 17.17
C GLU A 168 1.60 2.19 17.88
N PHE A 169 2.13 0.97 18.02
CA PHE A 169 1.50 -0.13 18.75
C PHE A 169 1.85 -0.20 20.25
N VAL A 170 2.71 0.69 20.74
CA VAL A 170 3.21 0.63 22.14
C VAL A 170 2.07 0.74 23.14
N ASP A 171 1.14 1.65 22.93
CA ASP A 171 0.01 1.93 23.82
C ASP A 171 -1.23 1.07 23.56
N LYS A 172 -1.20 0.21 22.54
CA LYS A 172 -2.32 -0.68 22.25
C LYS A 172 -2.33 -1.86 23.23
N LEU A 173 -3.35 -1.90 24.11
CA LEU A 173 -3.43 -2.85 25.21
C LEU A 173 -3.68 -4.29 24.73
N VAL A 174 -4.53 -4.47 23.73
CA VAL A 174 -4.88 -5.79 23.18
C VAL A 174 -4.05 -6.09 21.95
N LYS A 175 -3.21 -7.12 22.02
CA LYS A 175 -2.25 -7.50 20.97
C LYS A 175 -2.65 -8.78 20.21
N ASN A 176 -3.95 -8.93 19.94
CA ASN A 176 -4.50 -10.05 19.17
C ASN A 176 -4.73 -9.65 17.72
N TYR A 177 -3.64 -9.43 16.98
CA TYR A 177 -3.70 -8.93 15.60
C TYR A 177 -3.95 -10.03 14.58
N TYR A 178 -4.66 -9.66 13.52
CA TYR A 178 -4.68 -10.37 12.25
C TYR A 178 -3.81 -9.64 11.23
N GLY A 179 -2.97 -10.42 10.55
CA GLY A 179 -2.20 -9.97 9.38
C GLY A 179 -3.00 -10.13 8.08
N ALA A 180 -2.28 -10.41 7.00
CA ALA A 180 -2.87 -10.57 5.67
C ALA A 180 -3.49 -11.95 5.45
N ASP A 181 -3.08 -12.98 6.19
CA ASP A 181 -3.65 -14.32 6.12
C ASP A 181 -4.29 -14.75 7.45
N TYR A 182 -4.53 -16.04 7.57
CA TYR A 182 -5.22 -16.63 8.72
C TYR A 182 -4.29 -16.95 9.90
N ASP A 183 -2.95 -16.81 9.74
CA ASP A 183 -1.98 -17.15 10.79
C ASP A 183 -1.76 -15.99 11.75
N THR A 184 -2.65 -15.91 12.75
CA THR A 184 -2.52 -14.92 13.82
C THR A 184 -1.33 -15.17 14.75
N GLU A 185 -0.81 -16.41 14.80
CA GLU A 185 0.37 -16.73 15.62
C GLU A 185 1.64 -16.19 14.96
N GLU A 186 1.71 -16.22 13.62
CA GLU A 186 2.78 -15.57 12.88
C GLU A 186 2.77 -14.05 13.12
N THR A 187 1.61 -13.40 12.98
CA THR A 187 1.49 -11.96 13.25
C THR A 187 1.93 -11.59 14.65
N ARG A 188 1.62 -12.43 15.66
CA ARG A 188 2.06 -12.23 17.05
C ARG A 188 3.56 -12.39 17.26
N ARG A 189 4.28 -13.12 16.41
CA ARG A 189 5.74 -13.18 16.49
C ARG A 189 6.38 -11.85 16.15
N TYR A 190 5.77 -11.11 15.22
CA TYR A 190 6.21 -9.79 14.82
C TYR A 190 5.73 -8.69 15.77
N HIS A 191 4.48 -8.77 16.24
CA HIS A 191 3.86 -7.75 17.09
C HIS A 191 3.33 -8.36 18.39
N ASN A 192 4.00 -8.02 19.48
CA ASN A 192 3.67 -8.48 20.82
C ASN A 192 4.10 -7.43 21.87
N GLU A 193 4.10 -7.80 23.13
CA GLU A 193 4.47 -6.90 24.23
C GLU A 193 5.94 -6.45 24.22
N LYS A 194 6.81 -7.16 23.49
CA LYS A 194 8.26 -6.90 23.45
C LYS A 194 8.70 -6.29 22.14
N ASN A 195 8.06 -6.68 21.01
CA ASN A 195 8.51 -6.41 19.68
C ASN A 195 7.41 -5.78 18.81
N ASN A 196 7.82 -4.88 17.90
CA ASN A 196 7.01 -4.36 16.82
C ASN A 196 7.85 -4.41 15.54
N ILE A 197 7.93 -5.61 14.94
CA ILE A 197 8.85 -5.94 13.86
C ILE A 197 8.14 -5.89 12.52
N TYR A 198 8.77 -5.24 11.55
CA TYR A 198 8.40 -5.25 10.14
C TYR A 198 9.53 -5.83 9.29
N VAL A 199 9.18 -6.56 8.24
CA VAL A 199 10.15 -7.09 7.27
C VAL A 199 10.10 -6.25 6.01
N PHE A 200 11.17 -5.52 5.74
CA PHE A 200 11.21 -4.50 4.71
C PHE A 200 12.16 -4.88 3.57
N SER A 201 11.88 -4.38 2.36
CA SER A 201 12.73 -4.54 1.19
C SER A 201 14.06 -3.82 1.39
N ARG A 202 15.17 -4.52 1.21
CA ARG A 202 16.50 -3.92 1.29
C ARG A 202 16.80 -3.03 0.07
N SER A 203 16.28 -3.38 -1.12
CA SER A 203 16.38 -2.51 -2.30
C SER A 203 15.73 -1.13 -2.06
N VAL A 204 14.59 -1.10 -1.37
CA VAL A 204 13.93 0.16 -1.00
C VAL A 204 14.75 0.94 0.03
N LEU A 205 15.32 0.28 1.02
CA LEU A 205 16.11 0.95 2.07
C LEU A 205 17.49 1.41 1.57
N ALA A 206 18.05 0.77 0.55
CA ALA A 206 19.32 1.15 -0.05
C ALA A 206 19.21 2.32 -1.05
N ALA A 207 18.00 2.81 -1.32
CA ALA A 207 17.79 3.93 -2.24
C ALA A 207 18.25 5.27 -1.64
N ASP A 208 18.87 6.11 -2.46
CA ASP A 208 19.20 7.51 -2.16
C ASP A 208 17.96 8.39 -2.34
N VAL A 209 17.13 8.05 -3.34
CA VAL A 209 15.88 8.75 -3.68
C VAL A 209 14.74 7.77 -3.79
N PHE A 210 13.62 8.10 -3.16
CA PHE A 210 12.38 7.32 -3.22
C PHE A 210 11.25 8.14 -3.83
N ILE A 211 10.79 7.73 -5.02
CA ILE A 211 9.68 8.35 -5.73
C ILE A 211 8.43 7.50 -5.51
N ASN A 212 7.51 8.02 -4.72
CA ASN A 212 6.26 7.35 -4.38
C ASN A 212 5.16 7.72 -5.39
N LEU A 213 4.55 6.73 -6.05
CA LEU A 213 3.54 6.92 -7.08
C LEU A 213 2.23 6.22 -6.69
N PRO A 214 1.53 6.69 -5.65
CA PRO A 214 0.29 6.07 -5.19
C PRO A 214 -0.88 6.33 -6.13
N LYS A 215 -1.90 5.45 -6.05
CA LYS A 215 -3.20 5.61 -6.73
C LYS A 215 -4.22 6.22 -5.79
N MET A 216 -4.86 7.30 -6.20
CA MET A 216 -5.97 7.92 -5.46
C MET A 216 -7.20 7.02 -5.48
N LYS A 217 -7.56 6.42 -4.35
CA LYS A 217 -8.78 5.59 -4.21
C LYS A 217 -9.18 5.40 -2.75
N THR A 218 -10.45 5.07 -2.55
CA THR A 218 -10.99 4.67 -1.25
C THR A 218 -10.37 3.36 -0.76
N HIS A 219 -10.39 3.16 0.55
CA HIS A 219 -9.92 1.94 1.20
C HIS A 219 -10.76 1.63 2.44
N LYS A 220 -11.46 0.50 2.43
CA LYS A 220 -12.43 0.14 3.48
C LYS A 220 -11.89 -0.03 4.91
N LEU A 221 -10.57 -0.24 5.09
CA LEU A 221 -9.95 -0.32 6.41
C LEU A 221 -9.25 0.99 6.82
N ALA A 222 -8.63 1.69 5.86
CA ALA A 222 -7.79 2.85 6.11
C ALA A 222 -8.40 4.18 5.62
N GLY A 223 -9.68 4.17 5.21
CA GLY A 223 -10.32 5.32 4.60
C GLY A 223 -9.94 5.50 3.14
N MET A 224 -8.66 5.67 2.86
CA MET A 224 -8.15 5.86 1.49
C MET A 224 -6.79 5.17 1.27
N THR A 225 -6.40 5.07 0.00
CA THR A 225 -5.04 4.75 -0.43
C THR A 225 -4.39 6.05 -0.90
N GLY A 226 -3.29 6.42 -0.27
CA GLY A 226 -2.52 7.62 -0.55
C GLY A 226 -1.03 7.34 -0.43
N CYS A 227 -0.25 8.39 -0.22
CA CYS A 227 1.21 8.32 -0.08
C CYS A 227 1.63 7.42 1.08
N LEU A 228 1.05 7.63 2.26
CA LEU A 228 1.38 6.87 3.46
C LEU A 228 1.03 5.39 3.30
N LYS A 229 -0.19 5.10 2.83
CA LYS A 229 -0.67 3.71 2.67
C LYS A 229 0.07 2.95 1.57
N ASN A 230 0.61 3.62 0.56
CA ASN A 230 1.34 2.97 -0.53
C ASN A 230 2.60 2.24 -0.04
N ILE A 231 3.19 2.67 1.08
CA ILE A 231 4.41 2.05 1.65
C ILE A 231 4.18 0.62 2.16
N VAL A 232 2.94 0.19 2.35
CA VAL A 232 2.59 -1.22 2.61
C VAL A 232 3.16 -2.17 1.55
N GLY A 233 3.34 -1.71 0.31
CA GLY A 233 3.98 -2.47 -0.77
C GLY A 233 5.51 -2.56 -0.66
N ALA A 234 6.14 -1.97 0.35
CA ALA A 234 7.56 -2.16 0.65
C ALA A 234 7.80 -3.13 1.82
N CYS A 235 6.72 -3.48 2.56
CA CYS A 235 6.76 -4.51 3.59
C CYS A 235 6.42 -5.88 2.98
N ILE A 236 7.34 -6.82 3.10
CA ILE A 236 7.34 -8.05 2.32
C ILE A 236 6.54 -9.17 2.98
N VAL A 237 6.76 -9.38 4.27
CA VAL A 237 6.01 -10.38 5.03
C VAL A 237 4.65 -9.79 5.40
N LYS A 238 3.61 -10.20 4.68
CA LYS A 238 2.26 -9.64 4.86
C LYS A 238 1.66 -9.95 6.24
N ASN A 239 2.14 -10.98 6.94
CA ASN A 239 1.76 -11.27 8.32
C ASN A 239 2.50 -10.41 9.36
N SER A 240 3.58 -9.71 8.98
CA SER A 240 4.14 -8.64 9.83
C SER A 240 3.37 -7.31 9.73
N LEU A 241 2.23 -7.29 9.04
CA LEU A 241 1.35 -6.13 8.90
C LEU A 241 0.02 -6.37 9.63
N PRO A 242 -0.17 -5.87 10.86
CA PRO A 242 -1.47 -5.91 11.51
C PRO A 242 -2.52 -5.14 10.72
N HIS A 243 -3.63 -5.80 10.38
CA HIS A 243 -4.73 -5.20 9.62
C HIS A 243 -5.93 -4.85 10.51
N HIS A 244 -6.18 -5.66 11.54
CA HIS A 244 -7.20 -5.43 12.55
C HIS A 244 -6.89 -6.24 13.80
N THR A 245 -7.49 -5.82 14.91
CA THR A 245 -7.40 -6.49 16.21
C THR A 245 -8.68 -7.27 16.45
N LEU A 246 -8.54 -8.52 16.95
CA LEU A 246 -9.68 -9.39 17.27
C LEU A 246 -10.62 -8.74 18.29
N GLY A 247 -11.92 -8.87 18.06
CA GLY A 247 -12.99 -8.40 18.95
C GLY A 247 -13.57 -7.05 18.55
N ALA A 248 -14.49 -6.56 19.37
CA ALA A 248 -15.13 -5.26 19.26
C ALA A 248 -14.40 -4.21 20.12
N PRO A 249 -14.69 -2.90 19.99
CA PRO A 249 -14.09 -1.84 20.82
C PRO A 249 -14.27 -2.05 22.32
N SER A 250 -15.40 -2.63 22.76
CA SER A 250 -15.64 -3.01 24.17
C SER A 250 -14.61 -4.01 24.72
N GLU A 251 -13.98 -4.79 23.83
CA GLU A 251 -12.96 -5.79 24.16
C GLU A 251 -11.54 -5.28 23.80
N GLY A 252 -11.40 -4.03 23.38
CA GLY A 252 -10.14 -3.44 22.89
C GLY A 252 -9.76 -3.86 21.46
N GLY A 253 -10.70 -4.48 20.71
CA GLY A 253 -10.56 -4.87 19.33
C GLY A 253 -11.16 -3.85 18.35
N ASP A 254 -11.02 -4.12 17.07
CA ASP A 254 -11.60 -3.31 15.99
C ASP A 254 -12.06 -4.16 14.78
N GLN A 255 -12.16 -5.48 14.99
CA GLN A 255 -12.63 -6.41 13.96
C GLN A 255 -14.10 -6.16 13.60
N PHE A 256 -14.92 -5.82 14.58
CA PHE A 256 -16.35 -5.55 14.46
C PHE A 256 -16.67 -4.20 15.10
N ALA A 257 -17.67 -3.51 14.58
CA ALA A 257 -18.11 -2.23 15.14
C ALA A 257 -18.80 -2.40 16.51
N GLU A 258 -19.53 -3.53 16.69
CA GLU A 258 -20.29 -3.85 17.89
C GLU A 258 -20.11 -5.33 18.27
N GLU A 259 -20.19 -5.60 19.57
CA GLU A 259 -20.23 -6.96 20.10
C GLU A 259 -21.60 -7.60 19.82
N SER A 260 -21.59 -8.83 19.33
CA SER A 260 -22.80 -9.64 19.13
C SER A 260 -22.51 -11.12 19.34
N ASN A 261 -23.52 -11.91 19.72
CA ASN A 261 -23.39 -13.38 19.81
C ASN A 261 -22.93 -13.98 18.48
N ARG A 262 -23.25 -13.34 17.35
CA ARG A 262 -22.81 -13.72 16.00
C ARG A 262 -21.33 -13.40 15.78
N SER A 263 -20.83 -12.26 16.26
CA SER A 263 -19.41 -11.89 16.17
C SER A 263 -18.53 -12.85 16.95
N ASN A 264 -18.95 -13.25 18.14
CA ASN A 264 -18.23 -14.20 19.01
C ASN A 264 -18.14 -15.61 18.37
N THR A 265 -19.24 -16.07 17.75
CA THR A 265 -19.28 -17.37 17.05
C THR A 265 -18.44 -17.34 15.78
N GLU A 266 -18.51 -16.26 15.00
CA GLU A 266 -17.66 -16.07 13.80
C GLU A 266 -16.18 -15.96 14.16
N GLY A 267 -15.83 -15.28 15.25
CA GLY A 267 -14.48 -15.19 15.76
C GLY A 267 -13.89 -16.56 16.12
N ALA A 268 -14.68 -17.41 16.83
CA ALA A 268 -14.27 -18.76 17.19
C ALA A 268 -14.10 -19.67 15.96
N LEU A 269 -15.04 -19.63 15.01
CA LEU A 269 -14.96 -20.40 13.75
C LEU A 269 -13.78 -19.97 12.89
N LYS A 270 -13.49 -18.66 12.80
CA LYS A 270 -12.32 -18.13 12.09
C LYS A 270 -11.02 -18.60 12.74
N LYS A 271 -10.95 -18.63 14.06
CA LYS A 271 -9.75 -19.08 14.79
C LYS A 271 -9.44 -20.56 14.51
N ILE A 272 -10.46 -21.42 14.47
CA ILE A 272 -10.30 -22.86 14.19
C ILE A 272 -10.02 -23.08 12.70
N GLY A 273 -10.83 -22.49 11.80
CA GLY A 273 -10.64 -22.59 10.35
C GLY A 273 -9.34 -21.93 9.89
N GLY A 274 -8.96 -20.81 10.49
CA GLY A 274 -7.72 -20.11 10.20
C GLY A 274 -6.49 -20.97 10.46
N ARG A 275 -6.46 -21.68 11.58
CA ARG A 275 -5.35 -22.59 11.92
C ARG A 275 -5.18 -23.74 10.93
N LEU A 276 -6.27 -24.24 10.34
CA LEU A 276 -6.22 -25.27 9.29
C LEU A 276 -5.77 -24.70 7.95
N LEU A 277 -6.14 -23.47 7.64
CA LEU A 277 -5.82 -22.80 6.38
C LEU A 277 -4.41 -22.21 6.38
N SER A 278 -3.81 -21.92 7.54
CA SER A 278 -2.44 -21.40 7.64
C SER A 278 -1.39 -22.38 7.09
N TYR A 279 -1.69 -23.67 7.08
CA TYR A 279 -0.80 -24.68 6.47
C TYR A 279 -0.67 -24.54 4.94
N LYS A 280 -1.54 -23.74 4.28
CA LYS A 280 -1.56 -23.57 2.81
C LYS A 280 -1.48 -24.90 2.03
N ASN A 281 -2.03 -25.97 2.63
CA ASN A 281 -1.97 -27.32 2.08
C ASN A 281 -3.20 -27.57 1.18
N PRO A 282 -3.00 -27.88 -0.12
CA PRO A 282 -4.09 -28.12 -1.06
C PRO A 282 -5.09 -29.18 -0.59
N LEU A 283 -4.64 -30.26 0.04
CA LEU A 283 -5.50 -31.35 0.51
C LEU A 283 -6.50 -30.89 1.59
N ILE A 284 -6.13 -29.86 2.38
CA ILE A 284 -7.01 -29.29 3.43
C ILE A 284 -7.80 -28.11 2.86
N SER A 285 -7.15 -27.26 2.10
CA SER A 285 -7.72 -25.97 1.68
C SER A 285 -8.75 -26.08 0.54
N TYR A 286 -8.59 -27.06 -0.38
CA TYR A 286 -9.59 -27.28 -1.45
C TYR A 286 -10.96 -27.70 -0.93
N PRO A 287 -11.10 -28.68 -0.01
CA PRO A 287 -12.41 -29.00 0.58
C PRO A 287 -13.07 -27.81 1.27
N ILE A 288 -12.28 -27.00 2.00
CA ILE A 288 -12.79 -25.80 2.68
C ILE A 288 -13.25 -24.74 1.66
N ALA A 289 -12.47 -24.51 0.60
CA ALA A 289 -12.85 -23.59 -0.47
C ALA A 289 -14.13 -24.02 -1.19
N PHE A 290 -14.30 -25.31 -1.40
CA PHE A 290 -15.51 -25.89 -1.99
C PHE A 290 -16.73 -25.75 -1.06
N ALA A 291 -16.57 -26.08 0.24
CA ALA A 291 -17.60 -25.89 1.24
C ALA A 291 -18.05 -24.42 1.35
N LYS A 292 -17.09 -23.48 1.36
CA LYS A 292 -17.35 -22.03 1.34
C LYS A 292 -18.17 -21.60 0.11
N LYS A 293 -17.88 -22.16 -1.06
CA LYS A 293 -18.64 -21.90 -2.30
C LYS A 293 -20.09 -22.38 -2.20
N LEU A 294 -20.32 -23.55 -1.60
CA LEU A 294 -21.66 -24.09 -1.39
C LEU A 294 -22.44 -23.28 -0.36
N MET A 295 -21.81 -22.95 0.78
CA MET A 295 -22.42 -22.14 1.84
C MET A 295 -22.72 -20.71 1.39
N GLY A 296 -21.86 -20.09 0.58
CA GLY A 296 -22.07 -18.75 0.04
C GLY A 296 -23.31 -18.64 -0.86
N LYS A 297 -23.70 -19.75 -1.52
CA LYS A 297 -24.95 -19.81 -2.30
C LYS A 297 -26.20 -19.96 -1.43
N SER A 298 -26.09 -20.60 -0.25
CA SER A 298 -27.22 -20.89 0.62
C SER A 298 -27.49 -19.84 1.69
N LEU A 299 -26.48 -19.08 2.10
CA LEU A 299 -26.54 -18.10 3.21
C LEU A 299 -26.80 -16.67 2.76
N GLY A 300 -27.11 -16.43 1.45
CA GLY A 300 -27.39 -15.09 0.92
C GLY A 300 -26.46 -14.06 1.57
N MET A 301 -25.20 -14.01 1.17
CA MET A 301 -24.26 -13.02 1.70
C MET A 301 -24.70 -11.64 1.20
N THR A 302 -25.66 -11.04 1.91
CA THR A 302 -26.02 -9.63 1.77
C THR A 302 -24.81 -8.77 2.15
N GLY A 303 -24.49 -7.80 1.29
CA GLY A 303 -23.27 -7.00 1.30
C GLY A 303 -23.05 -6.04 2.46
N GLU A 304 -23.69 -6.21 3.60
CA GLU A 304 -23.61 -5.30 4.74
C GLU A 304 -23.20 -6.01 6.02
N VAL A 305 -21.95 -6.47 6.07
CA VAL A 305 -21.41 -6.80 7.38
C VAL A 305 -20.03 -6.22 7.48
N VAL A 306 -19.87 -5.21 8.32
CA VAL A 306 -18.59 -4.70 8.81
C VAL A 306 -17.84 -5.88 9.40
N ARG A 307 -16.90 -6.41 8.67
CA ARG A 307 -16.11 -7.58 9.01
C ARG A 307 -14.63 -7.28 8.80
N ASN A 308 -13.78 -7.89 9.64
CA ASN A 308 -12.33 -7.81 9.49
C ASN A 308 -11.77 -6.37 9.54
N GLY A 309 -12.34 -5.52 10.40
CA GLY A 309 -11.89 -4.15 10.57
C GLY A 309 -12.25 -3.22 9.39
N SER A 310 -13.17 -3.62 8.51
CA SER A 310 -13.55 -2.83 7.33
C SER A 310 -14.57 -1.74 7.69
N TRP A 311 -14.21 -0.82 8.58
CA TRP A 311 -15.04 0.29 9.04
C TRP A 311 -14.19 1.43 9.61
N HIS A 312 -14.79 2.61 9.82
CA HIS A 312 -14.11 3.83 10.25
C HIS A 312 -13.48 3.78 11.66
N GLY A 313 -13.85 2.80 12.48
CA GLY A 313 -13.25 2.59 13.81
C GLY A 313 -12.09 1.58 13.83
N ASN A 314 -11.51 1.22 12.68
CA ASN A 314 -10.30 0.43 12.64
C ASN A 314 -9.13 1.21 13.27
N ASP A 315 -8.65 0.75 14.43
CA ASP A 315 -7.54 1.34 15.18
C ASP A 315 -6.23 0.55 15.03
N THR A 316 -6.10 -0.24 14.00
CA THR A 316 -4.93 -1.11 13.78
C THR A 316 -4.14 -0.73 12.54
N ILE A 317 -4.79 -0.65 11.37
CA ILE A 317 -4.07 -0.52 10.10
C ILE A 317 -3.31 0.80 9.98
N TRP A 318 -3.85 1.90 10.47
CA TRP A 318 -3.18 3.20 10.40
C TRP A 318 -1.86 3.21 11.20
N ARG A 319 -1.81 2.49 12.34
CA ARG A 319 -0.60 2.35 13.17
C ARG A 319 0.52 1.68 12.38
N ALA A 320 0.20 0.58 11.69
CA ALA A 320 1.15 -0.09 10.80
C ALA A 320 1.60 0.82 9.65
N VAL A 321 0.69 1.60 9.06
CA VAL A 321 1.01 2.54 7.98
C VAL A 321 1.99 3.62 8.45
N VAL A 322 1.77 4.21 9.61
CA VAL A 322 2.68 5.22 10.18
C VAL A 322 4.04 4.61 10.50
N ASP A 323 4.07 3.43 11.12
CA ASP A 323 5.31 2.72 11.41
C ASP A 323 6.14 2.42 10.16
N LEU A 324 5.50 1.97 9.07
CA LEU A 324 6.19 1.74 7.80
C LEU A 324 6.77 3.03 7.20
N ASN A 325 6.11 4.16 7.35
CA ASN A 325 6.64 5.45 6.89
C ASN A 325 7.81 5.93 7.75
N LYS A 326 7.79 5.68 9.06
CA LYS A 326 8.96 5.89 9.92
C LYS A 326 10.16 5.06 9.44
N ILE A 327 9.94 3.78 9.13
CA ILE A 327 10.98 2.90 8.59
C ILE A 327 11.49 3.44 7.25
N LEU A 328 10.59 3.72 6.31
CA LEU A 328 10.99 4.24 5.01
C LEU A 328 11.87 5.48 5.13
N LEU A 329 11.50 6.44 5.96
CA LEU A 329 12.20 7.71 6.03
C LEU A 329 13.48 7.65 6.88
N TYR A 330 13.50 6.88 7.96
CA TYR A 330 14.54 6.95 8.97
C TYR A 330 15.41 5.69 9.12
N ALA A 331 15.04 4.54 8.54
CA ALA A 331 15.93 3.37 8.56
C ALA A 331 17.00 3.50 7.46
N ASP A 332 18.25 3.21 7.79
CA ASP A 332 19.33 3.08 6.80
C ASP A 332 19.24 1.75 6.01
N GLY A 333 20.16 1.52 5.07
CA GLY A 333 20.18 0.32 4.23
C GLY A 333 20.33 -1.00 5.00
N GLU A 334 20.81 -0.96 6.24
CA GLU A 334 20.91 -2.12 7.14
C GLU A 334 19.72 -2.22 8.11
N GLY A 335 18.74 -1.33 8.00
CA GLY A 335 17.54 -1.31 8.84
C GLY A 335 17.72 -0.67 10.21
N VAL A 336 18.80 0.06 10.43
CA VAL A 336 19.03 0.78 11.70
C VAL A 336 18.29 2.11 11.65
N MET A 337 17.41 2.34 12.62
CA MET A 337 16.66 3.60 12.74
C MET A 337 17.55 4.76 13.13
N ARG A 338 17.61 5.79 12.31
CA ARG A 338 18.41 7.02 12.50
C ARG A 338 17.52 8.18 12.95
N ASP A 339 18.15 9.27 13.39
CA ASP A 339 17.43 10.48 13.87
C ASP A 339 17.16 11.49 12.74
N THR A 340 17.75 11.27 11.56
CA THR A 340 17.56 12.09 10.36
C THR A 340 17.03 11.24 9.20
N PRO A 341 16.28 11.84 8.26
CA PRO A 341 15.85 11.12 7.05
C PRO A 341 17.06 10.56 6.28
N GLN A 342 16.93 9.31 5.83
CA GLN A 342 18.01 8.56 5.17
C GLN A 342 17.91 8.61 3.65
N ARG A 343 16.82 9.09 3.10
CA ARG A 343 16.60 9.23 1.66
C ARG A 343 15.78 10.46 1.33
N ARG A 344 16.03 10.99 0.15
CA ARG A 344 15.19 12.05 -0.44
C ARG A 344 13.88 11.44 -0.89
N TYR A 345 12.79 12.14 -0.65
CA TYR A 345 11.44 11.65 -0.91
C TYR A 345 10.66 12.63 -1.79
N TYR A 346 9.97 12.09 -2.78
CA TYR A 346 8.97 12.81 -3.55
C TYR A 346 7.79 11.90 -3.85
N ALA A 347 6.60 12.44 -3.94
CA ALA A 347 5.43 11.67 -4.31
C ALA A 347 4.61 12.38 -5.39
N ILE A 348 4.02 11.56 -6.27
CA ILE A 348 3.05 11.99 -7.28
C ILE A 348 1.85 11.06 -7.17
N VAL A 349 0.74 11.59 -6.69
CA VAL A 349 -0.52 10.85 -6.54
C VAL A 349 -1.25 10.82 -7.87
N ASP A 350 -1.47 9.63 -8.40
CA ASP A 350 -2.29 9.41 -9.60
C ASP A 350 -3.78 9.44 -9.26
N GLY A 351 -4.40 10.58 -9.50
CA GLY A 351 -5.84 10.80 -9.42
C GLY A 351 -6.49 11.00 -10.78
N VAL A 352 -5.78 10.82 -11.92
CA VAL A 352 -6.37 11.02 -13.24
C VAL A 352 -7.63 10.17 -13.40
N VAL A 353 -7.50 8.87 -13.16
CA VAL A 353 -8.62 7.95 -12.98
C VAL A 353 -8.57 7.45 -11.55
N ALA A 354 -9.28 8.09 -10.66
CA ALA A 354 -9.38 7.74 -9.26
C ALA A 354 -10.37 6.59 -9.02
N GLY A 355 -10.41 6.08 -7.78
CA GLY A 355 -11.34 5.04 -7.37
C GLY A 355 -12.19 5.45 -6.17
N GLU A 356 -13.52 5.34 -6.28
CA GLU A 356 -14.45 5.58 -5.17
C GLU A 356 -15.16 4.29 -4.73
N GLY A 357 -15.97 4.34 -3.68
CA GLY A 357 -16.78 3.19 -3.24
C GLY A 357 -16.00 2.08 -2.55
N THR A 358 -16.08 0.84 -3.05
CA THR A 358 -15.60 -0.38 -2.37
C THR A 358 -14.12 -0.67 -2.67
N GLY A 359 -13.23 0.29 -2.39
CA GLY A 359 -11.79 0.11 -2.53
C GLY A 359 -11.16 -0.81 -1.45
N PRO A 360 -9.94 -1.28 -1.62
CA PRO A 360 -8.99 -0.93 -2.68
C PRO A 360 -9.04 -1.80 -3.94
N LEU A 361 -9.80 -2.93 -3.95
CA LEU A 361 -9.77 -3.93 -5.01
C LEU A 361 -10.97 -3.87 -5.96
N ALA A 362 -12.05 -3.23 -5.53
CA ALA A 362 -13.27 -3.06 -6.31
C ALA A 362 -13.77 -1.61 -6.22
N PRO A 363 -12.91 -0.61 -6.48
CA PRO A 363 -13.36 0.77 -6.49
C PRO A 363 -14.11 1.08 -7.79
N ASP A 364 -15.19 1.83 -7.68
CA ASP A 364 -15.87 2.40 -8.83
C ASP A 364 -14.97 3.45 -9.51
N ARG A 365 -14.98 3.50 -10.83
CA ARG A 365 -14.17 4.42 -11.63
C ARG A 365 -14.64 5.87 -11.43
N LYS A 366 -13.69 6.77 -11.13
CA LYS A 366 -13.93 8.19 -10.98
C LYS A 366 -12.91 9.00 -11.78
N GLU A 367 -13.34 9.62 -12.85
CA GLU A 367 -12.49 10.50 -13.64
C GLU A 367 -12.38 11.86 -12.95
N THR A 368 -11.22 12.18 -12.39
CA THR A 368 -10.98 13.45 -11.72
C THR A 368 -9.98 14.33 -12.49
N GLY A 369 -9.13 13.73 -13.33
CA GLY A 369 -8.12 14.43 -14.13
C GLY A 369 -7.02 15.08 -13.29
N MET A 370 -6.83 14.68 -12.03
CA MET A 370 -5.94 15.38 -11.09
C MET A 370 -4.66 14.61 -10.84
N LEU A 371 -3.56 15.35 -10.68
CA LEU A 371 -2.30 14.89 -10.10
C LEU A 371 -1.96 15.77 -8.91
N PHE A 372 -1.38 15.15 -7.88
CA PHE A 372 -0.89 15.85 -6.69
C PHE A 372 0.59 15.51 -6.51
N ALA A 373 1.44 16.48 -6.19
CA ALA A 373 2.85 16.19 -5.99
C ALA A 373 3.46 16.98 -4.84
N GLY A 374 4.51 16.43 -4.22
CA GLY A 374 5.25 17.08 -3.17
C GLY A 374 6.14 16.14 -2.37
N GLN A 375 6.89 16.70 -1.44
CA GLN A 375 7.82 15.98 -0.58
C GLN A 375 7.21 15.56 0.77
N ASN A 376 6.07 16.13 1.15
CA ASN A 376 5.42 15.82 2.42
C ASN A 376 4.23 14.86 2.21
N PRO A 377 4.37 13.54 2.52
CA PRO A 377 3.31 12.56 2.31
C PRO A 377 2.06 12.81 3.13
N VAL A 378 2.19 13.40 4.33
CA VAL A 378 1.05 13.72 5.19
C VAL A 378 0.22 14.86 4.59
N ALA A 379 0.88 15.91 4.10
CA ALA A 379 0.22 17.03 3.45
C ALA A 379 -0.53 16.58 2.18
N LEU A 380 0.10 15.71 1.37
CA LEU A 380 -0.52 15.14 0.17
C LEU A 380 -1.76 14.30 0.51
N ASP A 381 -1.65 13.42 1.51
CA ASP A 381 -2.77 12.57 1.92
C ASP A 381 -3.91 13.38 2.54
N ALA A 382 -3.62 14.42 3.31
CA ALA A 382 -4.64 15.32 3.84
C ALA A 382 -5.36 16.11 2.71
N SER A 383 -4.61 16.59 1.71
CA SER A 383 -5.17 17.25 0.52
C SER A 383 -6.06 16.29 -0.28
N GLN A 384 -5.56 15.06 -0.51
CA GLN A 384 -6.32 14.01 -1.18
C GLN A 384 -7.59 13.66 -0.41
N ALA A 385 -7.50 13.43 0.91
CA ALA A 385 -8.64 13.10 1.76
C ALA A 385 -9.74 14.16 1.67
N TRP A 386 -9.36 15.43 1.74
CA TRP A 386 -10.29 16.53 1.64
C TRP A 386 -11.01 16.57 0.27
N LEU A 387 -10.27 16.39 -0.83
CA LEU A 387 -10.84 16.34 -2.18
C LEU A 387 -11.76 15.14 -2.40
N MET A 388 -11.49 14.02 -1.72
CA MET A 388 -12.36 12.84 -1.71
C MET A 388 -13.60 13.02 -0.81
N GLY A 389 -13.75 14.16 -0.13
CA GLY A 389 -14.87 14.47 0.75
C GLY A 389 -14.74 13.92 2.18
N PHE A 390 -13.56 13.46 2.58
CA PHE A 390 -13.27 13.07 3.96
C PHE A 390 -12.87 14.28 4.80
N ASP A 391 -13.24 14.29 6.07
CA ASP A 391 -12.56 15.13 7.04
C ASP A 391 -11.23 14.48 7.41
N TYR A 392 -10.13 15.00 6.85
CA TYR A 392 -8.79 14.44 7.08
C TYR A 392 -8.41 14.37 8.56
N ARG A 393 -8.97 15.24 9.42
CA ARG A 393 -8.75 15.23 10.87
C ARG A 393 -9.34 14.01 11.56
N CYS A 394 -10.25 13.31 10.89
CA CYS A 394 -10.88 12.07 11.35
C CYS A 394 -10.21 10.82 10.79
N ILE A 395 -9.20 10.97 9.91
CA ILE A 395 -8.39 9.86 9.42
C ILE A 395 -7.17 9.71 10.35
N PRO A 396 -6.98 8.59 11.03
CA PRO A 396 -5.97 8.45 12.08
C PRO A 396 -4.51 8.43 11.61
N SER A 397 -4.23 8.35 10.32
CA SER A 397 -2.86 8.25 9.77
C SER A 397 -2.18 9.58 9.52
#